data_2dd99abeb542213733a369b2858cdfc4
#
_entry.id   2dd99abeb542213733a369b2858cdfc4
#
_cell.length_a   1.000
_cell.length_b   1.000
_cell.length_c   1.000
_cell.angle_alpha   90.00
_cell.angle_beta   90.00
_cell.angle_gamma   90.00
#
_symmetry.space_group_name_H-M   'P 1'
#
loop_
_entity.id
_entity.type
_entity.pdbx_description
1 polymer ?
#
loop_
_entity_poly.entity_id
_entity_poly.type
_entity_poly.pdbx_seq_one_letter_code
_entity_poly.pdbx_strand_id
1 'polypeptide(L)'
;MRLLRNFPSVPRAVLLCALFIGATPHNGSTWAQERATTQDFMGQMNNAMADMDRSMSAAPMNGNADHDFASMMIPHHKGAIEMARSELLFGKDPTMRRLAQEILVDQESEIDAMNLWLKKHHDPTDKEMKK
;
A
#
# COMPACT_ATOMS: atom_id res chain seq x y z
N MET A 1 -13.18 -67.89 43.40
CA MET A 1 -13.36 -66.68 44.25
C MET A 1 -13.76 -65.55 43.36
N ARG A 2 -15.06 -65.23 43.21
CA ARG A 2 -15.65 -64.26 42.33
C ARG A 2 -15.85 -62.96 43.09
N LEU A 3 -15.20 -61.89 42.67
CA LEU A 3 -15.47 -60.52 43.10
C LEU A 3 -16.33 -59.81 42.04
N LEU A 4 -17.61 -59.71 42.36
CA LEU A 4 -18.57 -58.89 41.60
C LEU A 4 -18.38 -57.44 42.03
N ARG A 5 -17.93 -56.58 41.11
CA ARG A 5 -17.91 -55.14 41.32
C ARG A 5 -19.24 -54.56 40.91
N ASN A 6 -20.01 -54.05 41.85
CA ASN A 6 -21.21 -53.26 41.62
C ASN A 6 -20.83 -51.92 40.99
N PHE A 7 -21.40 -51.64 39.78
CA PHE A 7 -21.39 -50.30 39.21
C PHE A 7 -22.69 -49.59 39.60
N PRO A 8 -22.61 -48.35 40.10
CA PRO A 8 -23.84 -47.58 40.36
C PRO A 8 -24.45 -47.09 39.05
N SER A 9 -25.76 -47.23 38.97
CA SER A 9 -26.58 -46.74 37.85
C SER A 9 -26.60 -45.22 37.80
N VAL A 10 -26.17 -44.63 36.66
CA VAL A 10 -26.26 -43.19 36.38
C VAL A 10 -27.67 -42.88 35.89
N PRO A 11 -28.37 -41.88 36.44
CA PRO A 11 -29.69 -41.50 35.93
C PRO A 11 -29.54 -40.85 34.55
N ARG A 12 -30.38 -41.30 33.62
CA ARG A 12 -30.53 -40.70 32.28
C ARG A 12 -31.14 -39.30 32.44
N ALA A 13 -30.30 -38.27 32.47
CA ALA A 13 -30.74 -36.90 32.25
C ALA A 13 -31.10 -36.72 30.79
N VAL A 14 -32.38 -36.48 30.54
CA VAL A 14 -32.91 -36.13 29.24
C VAL A 14 -32.37 -34.75 28.91
N LEU A 15 -31.35 -34.69 28.01
CA LEU A 15 -30.82 -33.45 27.51
C LEU A 15 -31.76 -32.92 26.41
N LEU A 16 -32.62 -31.98 26.78
CA LEU A 16 -33.39 -31.19 25.82
C LEU A 16 -32.41 -30.30 25.04
N CYS A 17 -31.97 -30.73 23.85
CA CYS A 17 -31.30 -29.86 22.90
C CYS A 17 -32.32 -28.85 22.39
N ALA A 18 -32.35 -27.67 22.99
CA ALA A 18 -32.94 -26.49 22.38
C ALA A 18 -32.12 -26.14 21.15
N LEU A 19 -32.71 -26.41 19.95
CA LEU A 19 -32.20 -25.89 18.69
C LEU A 19 -32.34 -24.37 18.72
N PHE A 20 -31.33 -23.67 19.20
CA PHE A 20 -31.12 -22.27 18.87
C PHE A 20 -30.74 -22.20 17.39
N ILE A 21 -31.75 -22.01 16.53
CA ILE A 21 -31.53 -21.49 15.18
C ILE A 21 -31.07 -20.05 15.38
N GLY A 22 -29.77 -19.89 15.63
CA GLY A 22 -29.12 -18.60 15.63
C GLY A 22 -29.21 -18.05 14.21
N ALA A 23 -30.15 -17.13 13.98
CA ALA A 23 -30.10 -16.26 12.81
C ALA A 23 -28.81 -15.48 12.92
N THR A 24 -27.76 -15.92 12.21
CA THR A 24 -26.54 -15.12 12.04
C THR A 24 -26.96 -13.83 11.33
N PRO A 25 -26.73 -12.65 11.92
CA PRO A 25 -26.96 -11.43 11.19
C PRO A 25 -26.04 -11.48 9.95
N HIS A 26 -26.61 -11.59 8.77
CA HIS A 26 -25.88 -11.43 7.53
C HIS A 26 -25.35 -10.01 7.52
N ASN A 27 -24.05 -9.89 7.78
CA ASN A 27 -23.34 -8.62 7.89
C ASN A 27 -23.49 -7.82 6.59
N GLY A 28 -24.45 -6.93 6.55
CA GLY A 28 -24.53 -5.87 5.55
C GLY A 28 -23.35 -4.87 5.62
N SER A 29 -22.43 -5.09 6.55
CA SER A 29 -21.25 -4.22 6.76
C SER A 29 -20.05 -4.53 5.88
N THR A 30 -19.93 -5.76 5.33
CA THR A 30 -18.74 -6.15 4.58
C THR A 30 -18.62 -5.45 3.22
N TRP A 31 -19.70 -5.36 2.46
CA TRP A 31 -19.68 -4.68 1.16
C TRP A 31 -19.59 -3.15 1.27
N ALA A 32 -20.13 -2.56 2.34
CA ALA A 32 -19.97 -1.12 2.60
C ALA A 32 -18.52 -0.80 2.99
N GLN A 33 -17.90 -1.63 3.82
CA GLN A 33 -16.48 -1.51 4.19
C GLN A 33 -15.58 -1.71 2.98
N GLU A 34 -15.86 -2.67 2.12
CA GLU A 34 -15.09 -2.94 0.91
C GLU A 34 -15.19 -1.79 -0.11
N ARG A 35 -16.37 -1.16 -0.25
CA ARG A 35 -16.54 0.05 -1.08
C ARG A 35 -15.76 1.24 -0.53
N ALA A 36 -15.79 1.45 0.78
CA ALA A 36 -15.05 2.54 1.42
C ALA A 36 -13.54 2.38 1.17
N THR A 37 -12.97 1.18 1.37
CA THR A 37 -11.56 0.92 1.12
C THR A 37 -11.17 1.08 -0.34
N THR A 38 -12.03 0.71 -1.29
CA THR A 38 -11.79 0.92 -2.72
C THR A 38 -11.80 2.40 -3.08
N GLN A 39 -12.71 3.19 -2.53
CA GLN A 39 -12.73 4.65 -2.73
C GLN A 39 -11.49 5.32 -2.15
N ASP A 40 -11.05 4.90 -0.97
CA ASP A 40 -9.83 5.41 -0.33
C ASP A 40 -8.58 5.08 -1.15
N PHE A 41 -8.47 3.85 -1.68
CA PHE A 41 -7.40 3.45 -2.59
C PHE A 41 -7.37 4.31 -3.85
N MET A 42 -8.51 4.43 -4.54
CA MET A 42 -8.61 5.24 -5.76
C MET A 42 -8.31 6.71 -5.50
N GLY A 43 -8.74 7.23 -4.36
CA GLY A 43 -8.44 8.60 -3.94
C GLY A 43 -6.94 8.82 -3.76
N GLN A 44 -6.24 7.91 -3.10
CA GLN A 44 -4.79 8.00 -2.92
C GLN A 44 -4.03 7.85 -4.24
N MET A 45 -4.43 6.90 -5.10
CA MET A 45 -3.83 6.74 -6.43
C MET A 45 -3.99 7.99 -7.29
N ASN A 46 -5.20 8.58 -7.32
CA ASN A 46 -5.47 9.79 -8.11
C ASN A 46 -4.66 11.00 -7.58
N ASN A 47 -4.55 11.13 -6.26
CA ASN A 47 -3.75 12.19 -5.65
C ASN A 47 -2.27 12.04 -5.99
N ALA A 48 -1.72 10.82 -5.87
CA ALA A 48 -0.34 10.53 -6.22
C ALA A 48 -0.03 10.86 -7.70
N MET A 49 -0.93 10.48 -8.62
CA MET A 49 -0.79 10.82 -10.04
C MET A 49 -0.87 12.32 -10.29
N ALA A 50 -1.84 13.02 -9.68
CA ALA A 50 -2.00 14.47 -9.86
C ALA A 50 -0.79 15.26 -9.32
N ASP A 51 -0.22 14.83 -8.19
CA ASP A 51 0.98 15.44 -7.60
C ASP A 51 2.21 15.15 -8.45
N MET A 52 2.33 13.94 -8.99
CA MET A 52 3.37 13.56 -9.94
C MET A 52 3.32 14.44 -11.19
N ASP A 53 2.17 14.51 -11.85
CA ASP A 53 1.99 15.29 -13.09
C ASP A 53 2.31 16.77 -12.87
N ARG A 54 1.83 17.36 -11.78
CA ARG A 54 2.11 18.75 -11.41
C ARG A 54 3.59 18.98 -11.20
N SER A 55 4.26 18.06 -10.48
CA SER A 55 5.67 18.17 -10.14
C SER A 55 6.57 17.94 -11.35
N MET A 56 6.22 17.03 -12.25
CA MET A 56 6.91 16.81 -13.53
C MET A 56 6.78 18.03 -14.43
N SER A 57 5.58 18.63 -14.52
CA SER A 57 5.33 19.83 -15.32
C SER A 57 6.09 21.06 -14.80
N ALA A 58 6.42 21.08 -13.50
CA ALA A 58 7.17 22.16 -12.86
C ALA A 58 8.68 21.85 -12.77
N ALA A 59 9.14 20.71 -13.27
CA ALA A 59 10.53 20.31 -13.20
C ALA A 59 11.44 21.32 -13.93
N PRO A 60 12.58 21.74 -13.34
CA PRO A 60 13.48 22.66 -14.00
C PRO A 60 14.13 21.98 -15.19
N MET A 61 14.01 22.62 -16.38
CA MET A 61 14.59 22.16 -17.62
C MET A 61 15.62 23.19 -18.10
N ASN A 62 16.80 22.73 -18.54
CA ASN A 62 17.87 23.60 -19.06
C ASN A 62 18.34 23.22 -20.47
N GLY A 63 17.70 22.23 -21.10
CA GLY A 63 18.02 21.77 -22.47
C GLY A 63 19.16 20.73 -22.51
N ASN A 64 19.75 20.38 -21.38
CA ASN A 64 20.66 19.24 -21.29
C ASN A 64 19.86 17.97 -21.02
N ALA A 65 19.98 16.97 -21.90
CA ALA A 65 19.17 15.76 -21.85
C ALA A 65 19.32 14.99 -20.52
N ASP A 66 20.53 14.89 -19.98
CA ASP A 66 20.77 14.17 -18.73
C ASP A 66 20.21 14.93 -17.51
N HIS A 67 20.35 16.27 -17.51
CA HIS A 67 19.75 17.12 -16.49
C HIS A 67 18.23 17.05 -16.52
N ASP A 68 17.65 17.21 -17.69
CA ASP A 68 16.21 17.25 -17.91
C ASP A 68 15.58 15.89 -17.58
N PHE A 69 16.26 14.79 -17.96
CA PHE A 69 15.87 13.45 -17.54
C PHE A 69 15.83 13.31 -16.03
N ALA A 70 16.93 13.64 -15.33
CA ALA A 70 16.98 13.51 -13.87
C ALA A 70 15.92 14.40 -13.18
N SER A 71 15.74 15.63 -13.65
CA SER A 71 14.77 16.59 -13.10
C SER A 71 13.33 16.12 -13.24
N MET A 72 12.98 15.44 -14.35
CA MET A 72 11.65 14.88 -14.56
C MET A 72 11.45 13.53 -13.85
N MET A 73 12.48 12.68 -13.83
CA MET A 73 12.36 11.35 -13.25
C MET A 73 12.25 11.36 -11.73
N ILE A 74 12.86 12.32 -11.04
CA ILE A 74 12.70 12.45 -9.58
C ILE A 74 11.22 12.59 -9.16
N PRO A 75 10.42 13.54 -9.67
CA PRO A 75 9.00 13.60 -9.31
C PRO A 75 8.21 12.40 -9.81
N HIS A 76 8.55 11.80 -10.96
CA HIS A 76 7.93 10.56 -11.42
C HIS A 76 8.12 9.41 -10.41
N HIS A 77 9.34 9.20 -9.93
CA HIS A 77 9.66 8.18 -8.94
C HIS A 77 8.97 8.43 -7.59
N LYS A 78 8.89 9.69 -7.17
CA LYS A 78 8.13 10.05 -5.95
C LYS A 78 6.65 9.67 -6.08
N GLY A 79 6.03 9.93 -7.22
CA GLY A 79 4.65 9.51 -7.48
C GLY A 79 4.49 7.99 -7.45
N ALA A 80 5.42 7.25 -8.05
CA ALA A 80 5.41 5.79 -8.04
C ALA A 80 5.55 5.21 -6.60
N ILE A 81 6.38 5.84 -5.75
CA ILE A 81 6.50 5.49 -4.33
C ILE A 81 5.15 5.67 -3.61
N GLU A 82 4.45 6.77 -3.82
CA GLU A 82 3.14 7.00 -3.18
C GLU A 82 2.07 5.99 -3.68
N MET A 83 2.08 5.64 -4.97
CA MET A 83 1.22 4.58 -5.51
C MET A 83 1.55 3.21 -4.90
N ALA A 84 2.83 2.87 -4.74
CA ALA A 84 3.28 1.64 -4.10
C ALA A 84 2.87 1.58 -2.61
N ARG A 85 2.94 2.71 -1.89
CA ARG A 85 2.41 2.81 -0.51
C ARG A 85 0.92 2.52 -0.45
N SER A 86 0.14 3.02 -1.41
CA SER A 86 -1.29 2.75 -1.50
C SER A 86 -1.56 1.26 -1.74
N GLU A 87 -0.78 0.61 -2.62
CA GLU A 87 -0.88 -0.84 -2.80
C GLU A 87 -0.58 -1.61 -1.51
N LEU A 88 0.42 -1.19 -0.74
CA LEU A 88 0.75 -1.82 0.55
C LEU A 88 -0.34 -1.62 1.62
N LEU A 89 -1.11 -0.54 1.55
CA LEU A 89 -2.21 -0.29 2.48
C LEU A 89 -3.47 -1.08 2.13
N PHE A 90 -3.83 -1.16 0.87
CA PHE A 90 -5.13 -1.64 0.41
C PHE A 90 -5.07 -2.96 -0.35
N GLY A 91 -3.96 -3.23 -1.04
CA GLY A 91 -3.76 -4.43 -1.84
C GLY A 91 -3.69 -5.70 -0.97
N LYS A 92 -4.24 -6.79 -1.49
CA LYS A 92 -4.30 -8.08 -0.81
C LYS A 92 -3.46 -9.16 -1.49
N ASP A 93 -3.17 -8.99 -2.78
CA ASP A 93 -2.38 -9.97 -3.52
C ASP A 93 -0.92 -9.94 -3.09
N PRO A 94 -0.34 -11.07 -2.67
CA PRO A 94 1.03 -11.12 -2.16
C PRO A 94 2.08 -10.75 -3.22
N THR A 95 1.82 -11.00 -4.50
CA THR A 95 2.73 -10.67 -5.60
C THR A 95 2.75 -9.17 -5.83
N MET A 96 1.58 -8.52 -5.87
CA MET A 96 1.48 -7.07 -6.04
C MET A 96 2.08 -6.32 -4.84
N ARG A 97 1.81 -6.79 -3.62
CA ARG A 97 2.42 -6.23 -2.41
C ARG A 97 3.94 -6.36 -2.39
N ARG A 98 4.48 -7.49 -2.84
CA ARG A 98 5.93 -7.68 -2.97
C ARG A 98 6.52 -6.72 -4.00
N LEU A 99 5.89 -6.60 -5.18
CA LEU A 99 6.29 -5.64 -6.20
C LEU A 99 6.28 -4.20 -5.66
N ALA A 100 5.25 -3.82 -4.92
CA ALA A 100 5.17 -2.50 -4.30
C ALA A 100 6.32 -2.25 -3.29
N GLN A 101 6.73 -3.26 -2.53
CA GLN A 101 7.91 -3.16 -1.65
C GLN A 101 9.21 -2.97 -2.43
N GLU A 102 9.39 -3.70 -3.53
CA GLU A 102 10.53 -3.55 -4.43
C GLU A 102 10.57 -2.12 -5.01
N ILE A 103 9.45 -1.61 -5.52
CA ILE A 103 9.32 -0.24 -6.03
C ILE A 103 9.76 0.79 -4.99
N LEU A 104 9.34 0.66 -3.72
CA LEU A 104 9.74 1.61 -2.67
C LEU A 104 11.26 1.68 -2.52
N VAL A 105 11.93 0.53 -2.44
CA VAL A 105 13.37 0.47 -2.20
C VAL A 105 14.16 0.94 -3.42
N ASP A 106 13.80 0.45 -4.60
CA ASP A 106 14.53 0.74 -5.83
C ASP A 106 14.40 2.22 -6.21
N GLN A 107 13.21 2.78 -6.14
CA GLN A 107 12.98 4.15 -6.56
C GLN A 107 13.51 5.19 -5.57
N GLU A 108 13.56 4.89 -4.26
CA GLU A 108 14.29 5.74 -3.30
C GLU A 108 15.78 5.80 -3.64
N SER A 109 16.39 4.67 -3.95
CA SER A 109 17.80 4.59 -4.35
C SER A 109 18.08 5.34 -5.66
N GLU A 110 17.19 5.26 -6.64
CA GLU A 110 17.31 5.95 -7.91
C GLU A 110 17.12 7.46 -7.77
N ILE A 111 16.21 7.92 -6.92
CA ILE A 111 16.06 9.35 -6.56
C ILE A 111 17.35 9.88 -5.96
N ASP A 112 17.97 9.15 -5.05
CA ASP A 112 19.23 9.55 -4.42
C ASP A 112 20.36 9.63 -5.45
N ALA A 113 20.44 8.68 -6.37
CA ALA A 113 21.43 8.69 -7.45
C ALA A 113 21.26 9.92 -8.37
N MET A 114 20.02 10.22 -8.79
CA MET A 114 19.70 11.38 -9.62
C MET A 114 19.99 12.71 -8.90
N ASN A 115 19.62 12.82 -7.63
CA ASN A 115 19.94 14.01 -6.82
C ASN A 115 21.46 14.21 -6.67
N LEU A 116 22.21 13.13 -6.47
CA LEU A 116 23.67 13.18 -6.37
C LEU A 116 24.27 13.61 -7.71
N TRP A 117 23.74 13.10 -8.83
CA TRP A 117 24.18 13.49 -10.16
C TRP A 117 23.92 14.98 -10.45
N LEU A 118 22.70 15.46 -10.19
CA LEU A 118 22.32 16.87 -10.36
C LEU A 118 23.22 17.79 -9.51
N LYS A 119 23.49 17.42 -8.25
CA LYS A 119 24.37 18.19 -7.37
C LYS A 119 25.81 18.31 -7.90
N LYS A 120 26.32 17.25 -8.55
CA LYS A 120 27.68 17.23 -9.11
C LYS A 120 27.79 18.00 -10.44
N HIS A 121 26.70 18.04 -11.20
CA HIS A 121 26.64 18.64 -12.55
C HIS A 121 25.86 19.96 -12.56
N HIS A 122 25.67 20.57 -11.39
CA HIS A 122 25.08 21.90 -11.29
C HIS A 122 25.96 22.90 -12.00
N ASP A 123 25.43 23.59 -13.03
CA ASP A 123 26.17 24.63 -13.75
C ASP A 123 26.39 25.85 -12.83
N PRO A 124 27.63 26.27 -12.59
CA PRO A 124 27.90 27.45 -11.77
C PRO A 124 27.28 28.75 -12.31
N THR A 125 26.90 28.80 -13.59
CA THR A 125 26.31 29.97 -14.25
C THR A 125 24.88 30.28 -13.77
N ASP A 126 24.16 29.31 -13.19
CA ASP A 126 22.84 29.52 -12.58
C ASP A 126 22.86 30.46 -11.36
N LYS A 127 24.02 30.72 -10.77
CA LYS A 127 24.16 31.65 -9.64
C LYS A 127 24.20 33.11 -10.07
N GLU A 128 24.54 33.40 -11.32
CA GLU A 128 24.63 34.78 -11.80
C GLU A 128 23.26 35.34 -12.26
N MET A 129 22.32 34.50 -12.67
CA MET A 129 20.98 34.94 -13.10
C MET A 129 20.01 35.30 -11.95
N LYS A 130 20.39 35.06 -10.70
CA LYS A 130 19.56 35.37 -9.50
C LYS A 130 20.04 36.61 -8.72
N LYS A 131 20.93 37.43 -9.30
CA LYS A 131 21.27 38.75 -8.80
C LYS A 131 20.65 39.84 -9.65
#